data_14ebb16ed4adb87bbc6a76ed4b5f7e4e
#
_entry.id   14ebb16ed4adb87bbc6a76ed4b5f7e4e
#
_cell.length_a   1.000
_cell.length_b   1.000
_cell.length_c   1.000
_cell.angle_alpha   90.00
_cell.angle_beta   90.00
_cell.angle_gamma   90.00
#
_symmetry.space_group_name_H-M   'P 1'
#
loop_
_entity.id
_entity.type
_entity.pdbx_description
1 polymer ?
#
loop_
_entity_poly.entity_id
_entity_poly.type
_entity_poly.pdbx_seq_one_letter_code
_entity_poly.pdbx_strand_id
1 'polypeptide(L)'
;MNRGLEMEKARRSQRTSLKDNPNLPIFIMDGFEVSVQKVYDMDINRIESMTILKDAAATALYGSRAANGVVVVTTVAPKPGELRVTYNFNAGVELPDLSDYNLCNAWVKVEVERLSGKYIAESGDPGMQLEKDIAYNDLVNEVRRGVQTDWLAQPLHNVFNHSHSMNVSGGVESIRYSLDLNYGTHNGAMIDSYRDNVGVGLNLDYRNKSWLQVMNSISFNVTKSQDSPYGNFDTYAKLQPYWAPYSNDGELLETLKDGKTTNPLYRAEKLGSFSGRSRLNDLTNNFSINIYFTKNFSFKGQLSMTRTDSETKSFSDPKDPSFKGSPTRERGTLTTSSDKGFTWNTNAMFYFNKGIDKHFINATAGLNVQESHSKTTAIEYRGVQLSNLNSPSYTAEQPR
;
A
#
# COMPACT_ATOMS: atom_id res chain seq x y z
N MET A 1 8.16 -22.37 22.83
CA MET A 1 7.41 -22.65 21.59
C MET A 1 6.81 -21.40 20.89
N ASN A 2 6.71 -20.24 21.57
CA ASN A 2 6.04 -19.04 20.99
C ASN A 2 6.90 -18.16 20.06
N ARG A 3 8.25 -18.22 20.13
CA ARG A 3 9.10 -17.36 19.27
C ARG A 3 9.04 -17.69 17.78
N GLY A 4 8.78 -18.95 17.42
CA GLY A 4 8.65 -19.36 16.01
C GLY A 4 7.39 -18.84 15.33
N LEU A 5 6.27 -18.84 16.06
CA LEU A 5 4.96 -18.33 15.59
C LEU A 5 4.97 -16.81 15.40
N GLU A 6 5.64 -16.07 16.28
CA GLU A 6 5.78 -14.62 16.15
C GLU A 6 6.67 -14.21 14.96
N MET A 7 7.75 -14.94 14.71
CA MET A 7 8.60 -14.76 13.53
C MET A 7 7.86 -15.10 12.23
N GLU A 8 6.98 -16.11 12.25
CA GLU A 8 6.19 -16.50 11.08
C GLU A 8 5.05 -15.52 10.80
N LYS A 9 4.42 -14.95 11.83
CA LYS A 9 3.46 -13.85 11.71
C LYS A 9 4.14 -12.59 11.17
N ALA A 10 5.32 -12.23 11.68
CA ALA A 10 6.09 -11.09 11.17
C ALA A 10 6.51 -11.29 9.71
N ARG A 11 6.93 -12.50 9.31
CA ARG A 11 7.21 -12.83 7.90
C ARG A 11 5.97 -12.79 7.00
N ARG A 12 4.79 -13.18 7.49
CA ARG A 12 3.53 -13.09 6.73
C ARG A 12 3.08 -11.65 6.54
N SER A 13 3.21 -10.80 7.56
CA SER A 13 2.86 -9.37 7.43
C SER A 13 3.81 -8.63 6.47
N GLN A 14 5.08 -9.01 6.41
CA GLN A 14 6.04 -8.47 5.45
C GLN A 14 5.78 -8.90 4.00
N ARG A 15 5.12 -10.05 3.78
CA ARG A 15 4.81 -10.56 2.43
C ARG A 15 3.64 -9.87 1.73
N THR A 16 2.89 -9.03 2.42
CA THR A 16 1.70 -8.34 1.86
C THR A 16 1.96 -6.93 1.35
N SER A 17 3.16 -6.38 1.57
CA SER A 17 3.51 -5.10 0.96
C SER A 17 3.91 -5.30 -0.50
N LEU A 18 3.28 -4.59 -1.41
CA LEU A 18 3.67 -4.56 -2.84
C LEU A 18 5.15 -4.20 -3.03
N LYS A 19 5.75 -3.51 -2.05
CA LYS A 19 7.14 -3.05 -2.10
C LYS A 19 8.15 -4.19 -1.92
N ASP A 20 7.79 -5.26 -1.20
CA ASP A 20 8.70 -6.34 -0.80
C ASP A 20 8.29 -7.72 -1.32
N ASN A 21 7.38 -7.76 -2.32
CA ASN A 21 6.97 -9.02 -2.93
C ASN A 21 8.04 -9.50 -3.94
N PRO A 22 8.80 -10.56 -3.63
CA PRO A 22 9.89 -11.04 -4.50
C PRO A 22 9.40 -11.63 -5.82
N ASN A 23 8.09 -11.83 -5.98
CA ASN A 23 7.50 -12.40 -7.19
C ASN A 23 7.02 -11.33 -8.19
N LEU A 24 7.19 -10.04 -7.88
CA LEU A 24 6.84 -8.99 -8.82
C LEU A 24 7.88 -8.89 -9.95
N PRO A 25 7.44 -8.61 -11.19
CA PRO A 25 8.35 -8.22 -12.25
C PRO A 25 9.01 -6.88 -11.93
N ILE A 26 10.15 -6.59 -12.55
CA ILE A 26 10.69 -5.23 -12.50
C ILE A 26 9.93 -4.33 -13.48
N PHE A 27 9.77 -3.06 -13.11
CA PHE A 27 9.12 -2.05 -13.94
C PHE A 27 10.17 -1.09 -14.48
N ILE A 28 10.20 -0.92 -15.80
CA ILE A 28 11.11 0.01 -16.50
C ILE A 28 10.25 1.06 -17.18
N MET A 29 10.40 2.31 -16.79
CA MET A 29 9.70 3.44 -17.39
C MET A 29 10.70 4.33 -18.13
N ASP A 30 10.53 4.48 -19.44
CA ASP A 30 11.41 5.26 -20.33
C ASP A 30 12.89 4.87 -20.20
N GLY A 31 13.15 3.59 -19.90
CA GLY A 31 14.49 3.03 -19.74
C GLY A 31 15.07 3.11 -18.32
N PHE A 32 14.30 3.60 -17.32
CA PHE A 32 14.69 3.66 -15.93
C PHE A 32 13.84 2.73 -15.07
N GLU A 33 14.46 2.07 -14.11
CA GLU A 33 13.74 1.23 -13.15
C GLU A 33 12.92 2.11 -12.20
N VAL A 34 11.66 1.74 -12.02
CA VAL A 34 10.70 2.44 -11.15
C VAL A 34 9.94 1.46 -10.28
N SER A 35 9.37 1.94 -9.18
CA SER A 35 8.47 1.12 -8.35
C SER A 35 7.14 0.86 -9.07
N VAL A 36 6.50 -0.28 -8.77
CA VAL A 36 5.14 -0.58 -9.25
C VAL A 36 4.16 0.53 -8.86
N GLN A 37 4.36 1.12 -7.68
CA GLN A 37 3.51 2.20 -7.18
C GLN A 37 3.58 3.45 -8.06
N LYS A 38 4.75 3.80 -8.58
CA LYS A 38 4.91 4.93 -9.50
C LYS A 38 4.14 4.73 -10.82
N VAL A 39 4.10 3.48 -11.32
CA VAL A 39 3.31 3.14 -12.50
C VAL A 39 1.81 3.20 -12.19
N TYR A 40 1.40 2.71 -11.01
CA TYR A 40 0.00 2.74 -10.56
C TYR A 40 -0.53 4.18 -10.38
N ASP A 41 0.29 5.09 -9.85
CA ASP A 41 -0.08 6.49 -9.61
C ASP A 41 -0.06 7.36 -10.87
N MET A 42 0.44 6.82 -11.99
CA MET A 42 0.50 7.54 -13.25
C MET A 42 -0.87 7.57 -13.94
N ASP A 43 -1.22 8.72 -14.53
CA ASP A 43 -2.38 8.81 -15.40
C ASP A 43 -2.19 7.88 -16.62
N ILE A 44 -3.14 6.98 -16.83
CA ILE A 44 -3.12 6.01 -17.94
C ILE A 44 -2.99 6.69 -19.32
N ASN A 45 -3.54 7.91 -19.47
CA ASN A 45 -3.43 8.69 -20.70
C ASN A 45 -2.00 9.19 -20.97
N ARG A 46 -1.10 9.08 -20.00
CA ARG A 46 0.34 9.38 -20.15
C ARG A 46 1.16 8.15 -20.57
N ILE A 47 0.56 6.99 -20.60
CA ILE A 47 1.19 5.74 -21.04
C ILE A 47 0.94 5.58 -22.54
N GLU A 48 2.02 5.59 -23.33
CA GLU A 48 1.96 5.33 -24.76
C GLU A 48 1.88 3.82 -25.04
N SER A 49 2.70 3.03 -24.32
CA SER A 49 2.70 1.57 -24.44
C SER A 49 3.17 0.90 -23.17
N MET A 50 2.69 -0.34 -22.97
CA MET A 50 3.15 -1.23 -21.91
C MET A 50 3.47 -2.60 -22.53
N THR A 51 4.70 -3.04 -22.38
CA THR A 51 5.19 -4.31 -22.94
C THR A 51 5.70 -5.21 -21.83
N ILE A 52 5.28 -6.47 -21.80
CA ILE A 52 5.74 -7.45 -20.83
C ILE A 52 6.76 -8.37 -21.51
N LEU A 53 8.01 -8.34 -21.01
CA LEU A 53 9.10 -9.18 -21.45
C LEU A 53 9.22 -10.39 -20.52
N LYS A 54 9.07 -11.60 -21.06
CA LYS A 54 9.17 -12.87 -20.33
C LYS A 54 10.31 -13.76 -20.82
N ASP A 55 10.87 -13.44 -22.00
CA ASP A 55 11.90 -14.24 -22.62
C ASP A 55 13.27 -14.01 -21.99
N ALA A 56 14.07 -15.08 -21.84
CA ALA A 56 15.39 -15.02 -21.23
C ALA A 56 16.34 -14.03 -21.95
N ALA A 57 16.26 -13.91 -23.27
CA ALA A 57 17.07 -12.98 -24.04
C ALA A 57 16.69 -11.50 -23.76
N ALA A 58 15.40 -11.21 -23.60
CA ALA A 58 14.91 -9.86 -23.28
C ALA A 58 15.22 -9.50 -21.83
N THR A 59 15.10 -10.47 -20.90
CA THR A 59 15.38 -10.26 -19.48
C THR A 59 16.89 -10.18 -19.18
N ALA A 60 17.75 -10.75 -20.02
CA ALA A 60 19.21 -10.69 -19.88
C ALA A 60 19.76 -9.26 -19.80
N LEU A 61 19.09 -8.29 -20.44
CA LEU A 61 19.45 -6.86 -20.38
C LEU A 61 19.31 -6.25 -18.99
N TYR A 62 18.48 -6.88 -18.13
CA TYR A 62 18.13 -6.37 -16.80
C TYR A 62 18.70 -7.22 -15.65
N GLY A 63 19.48 -8.27 -16.00
CA GLY A 63 20.20 -9.13 -15.06
C GLY A 63 19.29 -10.08 -14.26
N SER A 64 19.83 -10.66 -13.18
CA SER A 64 19.15 -11.69 -12.38
C SER A 64 17.85 -11.22 -11.71
N ARG A 65 17.68 -9.93 -11.53
CA ARG A 65 16.45 -9.34 -10.94
C ARG A 65 15.23 -9.48 -11.85
N ALA A 66 15.44 -9.64 -13.16
CA ALA A 66 14.40 -9.84 -14.15
C ALA A 66 13.84 -11.28 -14.24
N ALA A 67 14.19 -12.15 -13.27
CA ALA A 67 13.76 -13.56 -13.27
C ALA A 67 12.22 -13.72 -13.31
N ASN A 68 11.46 -12.75 -12.77
CA ASN A 68 10.00 -12.73 -12.81
C ASN A 68 9.43 -11.95 -14.00
N GLY A 69 10.26 -11.58 -14.98
CA GLY A 69 9.90 -10.76 -16.13
C GLY A 69 10.14 -9.27 -15.91
N VAL A 70 9.94 -8.52 -17.00
CA VAL A 70 10.11 -7.06 -17.03
C VAL A 70 8.87 -6.44 -17.66
N VAL A 71 8.31 -5.44 -16.99
CA VAL A 71 7.26 -4.58 -17.56
C VAL A 71 7.90 -3.29 -18.03
N VAL A 72 7.94 -3.10 -19.34
CA VAL A 72 8.46 -1.87 -19.97
C VAL A 72 7.30 -0.94 -20.25
N VAL A 73 7.33 0.24 -19.64
CA VAL A 73 6.35 1.31 -19.82
C VAL A 73 7.00 2.43 -20.60
N THR A 74 6.38 2.84 -21.69
CA THR A 74 6.79 4.01 -22.47
C THR A 74 5.79 5.12 -22.25
N THR A 75 6.25 6.31 -21.88
CA THR A 75 5.38 7.46 -21.67
C THR A 75 5.22 8.29 -22.95
N VAL A 76 4.10 9.01 -23.03
CA VAL A 76 3.84 9.91 -24.15
C VAL A 76 4.89 11.03 -24.16
N ALA A 77 5.76 11.01 -25.17
CA ALA A 77 6.81 12.01 -25.34
C ALA A 77 6.22 13.41 -25.70
N PRO A 78 6.79 14.51 -25.16
CA PRO A 78 6.38 15.85 -25.58
C PRO A 78 6.63 16.05 -27.07
N LYS A 79 5.61 16.60 -27.76
CA LYS A 79 5.66 16.87 -29.21
C LYS A 79 6.08 18.33 -29.44
N PRO A 80 6.85 18.62 -30.53
CA PRO A 80 7.12 19.99 -30.91
C PRO A 80 5.82 20.68 -31.36
N GLY A 81 5.75 21.98 -31.16
CA GLY A 81 4.60 22.81 -31.52
C GLY A 81 4.25 23.82 -30.44
N GLU A 82 3.09 24.42 -30.60
CA GLU A 82 2.52 25.37 -29.65
C GLU A 82 2.26 24.72 -28.28
N LEU A 83 2.15 25.59 -27.25
CA LEU A 83 1.80 25.16 -25.89
C LEU A 83 0.47 24.39 -25.91
N ARG A 84 0.52 23.17 -25.43
CA ARG A 84 -0.67 22.31 -25.27
C ARG A 84 -0.91 22.05 -23.80
N VAL A 85 -2.13 22.25 -23.36
CA VAL A 85 -2.60 21.91 -22.01
C VAL A 85 -3.62 20.80 -22.14
N THR A 86 -3.37 19.70 -21.43
CA THR A 86 -4.31 18.58 -21.35
C THR A 86 -4.69 18.38 -19.89
N TYR A 87 -5.97 18.30 -19.60
CA TYR A 87 -6.51 18.03 -18.28
C TYR A 87 -7.39 16.79 -18.33
N ASN A 88 -7.16 15.85 -17.43
CA ASN A 88 -7.96 14.65 -17.26
C ASN A 88 -8.52 14.61 -15.84
N PHE A 89 -9.78 14.25 -15.76
CA PHE A 89 -10.50 14.00 -14.51
C PHE A 89 -11.07 12.58 -14.57
N ASN A 90 -10.77 11.78 -13.56
CA ASN A 90 -11.36 10.46 -13.38
C ASN A 90 -12.07 10.43 -12.03
N ALA A 91 -13.25 9.84 -12.01
CA ALA A 91 -14.01 9.61 -10.79
C ALA A 91 -14.61 8.22 -10.81
N GLY A 92 -14.67 7.58 -9.64
CA GLY A 92 -15.21 6.25 -9.45
C GLY A 92 -15.97 6.13 -8.14
N VAL A 93 -17.02 5.33 -8.17
CA VAL A 93 -17.76 4.93 -6.97
C VAL A 93 -17.54 3.43 -6.79
N GLU A 94 -17.11 3.03 -5.59
CA GLU A 94 -16.94 1.64 -5.21
C GLU A 94 -18.03 1.27 -4.19
N LEU A 95 -18.74 0.20 -4.46
CA LEU A 95 -19.80 -0.35 -3.60
C LEU A 95 -19.34 -1.73 -3.14
N PRO A 96 -19.10 -1.95 -1.84
CA PRO A 96 -18.74 -3.27 -1.33
C PRO A 96 -19.83 -4.29 -1.60
N ASP A 97 -19.51 -5.36 -2.30
CA ASP A 97 -20.41 -6.50 -2.50
C ASP A 97 -20.09 -7.64 -1.54
N LEU A 98 -21.02 -7.94 -0.64
CA LEU A 98 -20.90 -8.98 0.37
C LEU A 98 -21.71 -10.24 0.02
N SER A 99 -22.35 -10.30 -1.14
CA SER A 99 -23.27 -11.37 -1.53
C SER A 99 -22.62 -12.76 -1.59
N ASP A 100 -21.31 -12.82 -1.90
CA ASP A 100 -20.60 -14.11 -2.04
C ASP A 100 -20.13 -14.72 -0.70
N TYR A 101 -20.24 -14.00 0.41
CA TYR A 101 -19.72 -14.48 1.70
C TYR A 101 -20.58 -15.58 2.35
N ASN A 102 -21.84 -15.74 1.99
CA ASN A 102 -22.75 -16.82 2.42
C ASN A 102 -22.68 -17.15 3.93
N LEU A 103 -22.58 -16.13 4.79
CA LEU A 103 -22.53 -16.34 6.24
C LEU A 103 -23.92 -16.67 6.78
N CYS A 104 -23.95 -17.54 7.81
CA CYS A 104 -25.18 -17.86 8.53
C CYS A 104 -25.76 -16.65 9.24
N ASN A 105 -27.08 -16.48 9.19
CA ASN A 105 -27.77 -15.56 10.07
C ASN A 105 -27.75 -16.04 11.53
N ALA A 106 -28.16 -15.19 12.47
CA ALA A 106 -28.09 -15.49 13.90
C ALA A 106 -28.86 -16.75 14.28
N TRP A 107 -30.07 -16.94 13.70
CA TRP A 107 -30.91 -18.10 13.97
C TRP A 107 -30.28 -19.41 13.48
N VAL A 108 -29.86 -19.44 12.22
CA VAL A 108 -29.19 -20.58 11.62
C VAL A 108 -27.91 -20.94 12.38
N LYS A 109 -27.15 -19.93 12.78
CA LYS A 109 -25.90 -20.14 13.52
C LYS A 109 -26.12 -20.81 14.88
N VAL A 110 -27.08 -20.36 15.66
CA VAL A 110 -27.44 -20.96 16.97
C VAL A 110 -27.92 -22.41 16.77
N GLU A 111 -28.71 -22.68 15.74
CA GLU A 111 -29.21 -24.01 15.47
C GLU A 111 -28.10 -24.98 15.01
N VAL A 112 -27.17 -24.51 14.15
CA VAL A 112 -25.98 -25.30 13.75
C VAL A 112 -25.12 -25.63 14.98
N GLU A 113 -24.93 -24.68 15.87
CA GLU A 113 -24.17 -24.90 17.12
C GLU A 113 -24.85 -25.87 18.05
N ARG A 114 -26.20 -25.86 18.14
CA ARG A 114 -26.97 -26.82 18.90
C ARG A 114 -26.82 -28.21 18.30
N LEU A 115 -26.98 -28.37 17.00
CA LEU A 115 -26.85 -29.64 16.30
C LEU A 115 -25.42 -30.21 16.35
N SER A 116 -24.41 -29.36 16.42
CA SER A 116 -23.01 -29.79 16.57
C SER A 116 -22.65 -30.26 17.98
N GLY A 117 -23.58 -30.20 18.94
CA GLY A 117 -23.35 -30.61 20.32
C GLY A 117 -22.63 -29.58 21.19
N LYS A 118 -22.47 -28.32 20.73
CA LYS A 118 -21.80 -27.24 21.51
C LYS A 118 -22.41 -27.05 22.91
N TYR A 119 -23.69 -27.29 23.03
CA TYR A 119 -24.47 -27.11 24.29
C TYR A 119 -24.73 -28.43 25.03
N ILE A 120 -23.96 -29.48 24.75
CA ILE A 120 -23.98 -30.73 25.46
C ILE A 120 -22.77 -30.81 26.39
N ALA A 121 -22.97 -31.18 27.66
CA ALA A 121 -21.86 -31.34 28.59
C ALA A 121 -21.11 -32.66 28.31
N GLU A 122 -19.82 -32.58 28.06
CA GLU A 122 -18.99 -33.78 27.73
C GLU A 122 -18.86 -34.75 28.90
N SER A 123 -18.95 -34.27 30.13
CA SER A 123 -18.80 -35.06 31.37
C SER A 123 -20.08 -35.80 31.81
N GLY A 124 -21.23 -35.48 31.19
CA GLY A 124 -22.53 -35.96 31.69
C GLY A 124 -22.93 -35.40 33.04
N ASP A 125 -22.20 -34.40 33.57
CA ASP A 125 -22.51 -33.70 34.83
C ASP A 125 -23.78 -32.84 34.66
N PRO A 126 -24.86 -33.07 35.46
CA PRO A 126 -26.08 -32.30 35.37
C PRO A 126 -25.88 -30.79 35.65
N GLY A 127 -24.93 -30.42 36.51
CA GLY A 127 -24.61 -29.01 36.77
C GLY A 127 -24.01 -28.30 35.56
N MET A 128 -23.06 -28.93 34.90
CA MET A 128 -22.47 -28.44 33.64
C MET A 128 -23.51 -28.41 32.51
N GLN A 129 -24.43 -29.39 32.45
CA GLN A 129 -25.51 -29.36 31.46
C GLN A 129 -26.43 -28.16 31.68
N LEU A 130 -26.80 -27.87 32.93
CA LEU A 130 -27.63 -26.72 33.23
C LEU A 130 -26.97 -25.40 32.79
N GLU A 131 -25.66 -25.23 32.99
CA GLU A 131 -24.92 -24.03 32.51
C GLU A 131 -24.99 -23.92 30.97
N LYS A 132 -24.86 -25.05 30.26
CA LYS A 132 -24.97 -25.10 28.80
C LYS A 132 -26.38 -24.75 28.31
N ASP A 133 -27.41 -25.24 28.99
CA ASP A 133 -28.81 -24.96 28.70
C ASP A 133 -29.16 -23.49 28.92
N ILE A 134 -28.67 -22.89 30.01
CA ILE A 134 -28.80 -21.43 30.28
C ILE A 134 -28.15 -20.63 29.15
N ALA A 135 -26.89 -20.95 28.79
CA ALA A 135 -26.17 -20.25 27.73
C ALA A 135 -26.89 -20.34 26.38
N TYR A 136 -27.43 -21.51 26.03
CA TYR A 136 -28.23 -21.70 24.81
C TYR A 136 -29.50 -20.85 24.83
N ASN A 137 -30.28 -20.92 25.93
CA ASN A 137 -31.54 -20.18 26.07
C ASN A 137 -31.32 -18.66 26.05
N ASP A 138 -30.23 -18.16 26.64
CA ASP A 138 -29.84 -16.75 26.57
C ASP A 138 -29.59 -16.30 25.14
N LEU A 139 -28.89 -17.11 24.32
CA LEU A 139 -28.66 -16.78 22.92
C LEU A 139 -29.95 -16.84 22.10
N VAL A 140 -30.80 -17.84 22.32
CA VAL A 140 -32.12 -17.93 21.69
C VAL A 140 -32.97 -16.69 22.01
N ASN A 141 -32.95 -16.22 23.25
CA ASN A 141 -33.67 -15.01 23.66
C ASN A 141 -33.13 -13.76 22.98
N GLU A 142 -31.82 -13.62 22.83
CA GLU A 142 -31.23 -12.51 22.06
C GLU A 142 -31.70 -12.53 20.60
N VAL A 143 -31.64 -13.69 19.93
CA VAL A 143 -32.08 -13.82 18.53
C VAL A 143 -33.60 -13.53 18.40
N ARG A 144 -34.41 -13.97 19.38
CA ARG A 144 -35.85 -13.65 19.43
C ARG A 144 -36.15 -12.17 19.63
N ARG A 145 -35.28 -11.45 20.34
CA ARG A 145 -35.35 -9.99 20.45
C ARG A 145 -34.93 -9.25 19.18
N GLY A 146 -34.47 -9.97 18.16
CA GLY A 146 -34.07 -9.42 16.88
C GLY A 146 -32.57 -9.11 16.75
N VAL A 147 -31.74 -9.62 17.67
CA VAL A 147 -30.29 -9.43 17.55
C VAL A 147 -29.79 -10.25 16.36
N GLN A 148 -29.43 -9.54 15.32
CA GLN A 148 -28.79 -10.09 14.11
C GLN A 148 -27.86 -9.03 13.55
N THR A 149 -26.56 -9.20 13.78
CA THR A 149 -25.54 -8.26 13.32
C THR A 149 -24.89 -8.78 12.06
N ASP A 150 -24.97 -8.00 10.99
CA ASP A 150 -24.12 -8.18 9.83
C ASP A 150 -22.75 -7.53 10.11
N TRP A 151 -21.87 -8.35 10.67
CA TRP A 151 -20.53 -7.87 11.06
C TRP A 151 -19.67 -7.47 9.87
N LEU A 152 -19.85 -8.10 8.69
CA LEU A 152 -19.08 -7.75 7.51
C LEU A 152 -19.40 -6.35 7.01
N ALA A 153 -20.65 -5.93 7.12
CA ALA A 153 -21.08 -4.60 6.70
C ALA A 153 -20.59 -3.47 7.64
N GLN A 154 -20.35 -3.78 8.93
CA GLN A 154 -20.03 -2.75 9.93
C GLN A 154 -18.81 -1.88 9.59
N PRO A 155 -17.65 -2.44 9.15
CA PRO A 155 -16.47 -1.64 8.85
C PRO A 155 -16.47 -1.03 7.46
N LEU A 156 -17.53 -1.22 6.67
CA LEU A 156 -17.55 -0.85 5.25
C LEU A 156 -18.46 0.33 4.96
N HIS A 157 -18.10 1.08 3.94
CA HIS A 157 -18.91 2.14 3.39
C HIS A 157 -18.76 2.22 1.85
N ASN A 158 -19.70 2.91 1.21
CA ASN A 158 -19.57 3.27 -0.19
C ASN A 158 -18.49 4.33 -0.35
N VAL A 159 -17.67 4.21 -1.36
CA VAL A 159 -16.47 5.03 -1.55
C VAL A 159 -16.59 5.84 -2.82
N PHE A 160 -16.21 7.11 -2.74
CA PHE A 160 -15.99 7.98 -3.89
C PHE A 160 -14.51 8.31 -4.01
N ASN A 161 -13.92 7.94 -5.14
CA ASN A 161 -12.54 8.19 -5.48
C ASN A 161 -12.44 9.10 -6.70
N HIS A 162 -11.45 9.98 -6.72
CA HIS A 162 -11.22 10.84 -7.88
C HIS A 162 -9.74 11.15 -8.07
N SER A 163 -9.39 11.42 -9.33
CA SER A 163 -8.03 11.87 -9.67
C SER A 163 -8.10 12.99 -10.73
N HIS A 164 -7.13 13.87 -10.63
CA HIS A 164 -6.91 14.99 -11.52
C HIS A 164 -5.51 14.92 -12.06
N SER A 165 -5.33 15.00 -13.36
CA SER A 165 -4.02 15.17 -13.98
C SER A 165 -4.03 16.30 -14.97
N MET A 166 -2.99 17.11 -14.96
CA MET A 166 -2.76 18.19 -15.91
C MET A 166 -1.37 18.04 -16.51
N ASN A 167 -1.31 18.05 -17.82
CA ASN A 167 -0.08 18.08 -18.59
C ASN A 167 0.00 19.36 -19.40
N VAL A 168 1.09 20.08 -19.24
CA VAL A 168 1.44 21.25 -20.05
C VAL A 168 2.67 20.92 -20.84
N SER A 169 2.61 20.88 -22.16
CA SER A 169 3.72 20.47 -23.01
C SER A 169 3.84 21.37 -24.25
N GLY A 170 5.06 21.46 -24.79
CA GLY A 170 5.34 22.26 -25.97
C GLY A 170 6.81 22.27 -26.32
N GLY A 171 7.20 23.20 -27.19
CA GLY A 171 8.57 23.43 -27.57
C GLY A 171 8.78 23.40 -29.07
N VAL A 172 10.06 23.44 -29.46
CA VAL A 172 10.49 23.34 -30.86
C VAL A 172 11.14 21.99 -31.11
N GLU A 173 11.55 21.70 -32.34
CA GLU A 173 12.17 20.42 -32.67
C GLU A 173 13.43 20.10 -31.86
N SER A 174 14.20 21.14 -31.51
CA SER A 174 15.45 21.00 -30.75
C SER A 174 15.26 20.97 -29.23
N ILE A 175 14.17 21.54 -28.70
CA ILE A 175 13.89 21.57 -27.26
C ILE A 175 12.40 21.34 -27.05
N ARG A 176 12.08 20.30 -26.28
CA ARG A 176 10.73 19.95 -25.90
C ARG A 176 10.65 19.86 -24.38
N TYR A 177 9.51 20.24 -23.83
CA TYR A 177 9.27 20.17 -22.40
C TYR A 177 7.86 19.68 -22.09
N SER A 178 7.69 19.06 -20.94
CA SER A 178 6.39 18.86 -20.33
C SER A 178 6.45 19.04 -18.82
N LEU A 179 5.38 19.63 -18.29
CA LEU A 179 5.08 19.73 -16.86
C LEU A 179 3.86 18.88 -16.60
N ASP A 180 3.99 17.94 -15.70
CA ASP A 180 2.94 17.03 -15.27
C ASP A 180 2.55 17.35 -13.83
N LEU A 181 1.27 17.55 -13.56
CA LEU A 181 0.70 17.72 -12.23
C LEU A 181 -0.35 16.65 -12.02
N ASN A 182 -0.30 15.96 -10.90
CA ASN A 182 -1.29 14.95 -10.55
C ASN A 182 -1.72 15.08 -9.09
N TYR A 183 -2.99 14.81 -8.86
CA TYR A 183 -3.62 14.70 -7.56
C TYR A 183 -4.61 13.56 -7.59
N GLY A 184 -4.61 12.69 -6.60
CA GLY A 184 -5.55 11.59 -6.49
C GLY A 184 -5.92 11.29 -5.06
N THR A 185 -7.18 10.92 -4.84
CA THR A 185 -7.68 10.36 -3.58
C THR A 185 -8.16 8.95 -3.83
N HIS A 186 -7.69 8.03 -3.01
CA HIS A 186 -8.04 6.62 -3.03
C HIS A 186 -8.46 6.20 -1.63
N ASN A 187 -9.76 6.35 -1.34
CA ASN A 187 -10.36 5.85 -0.11
C ASN A 187 -10.62 4.36 -0.25
N GLY A 188 -10.37 3.58 0.78
CA GLY A 188 -10.68 2.16 0.79
C GLY A 188 -12.12 1.90 1.22
N ALA A 189 -12.64 0.71 0.88
CA ALA A 189 -13.97 0.29 1.31
C ALA A 189 -14.11 0.19 2.83
N MET A 190 -13.03 -0.05 3.57
CA MET A 190 -13.03 0.05 5.03
C MET A 190 -12.98 1.51 5.46
N ILE A 191 -13.87 1.87 6.39
CA ILE A 191 -14.03 3.24 6.91
C ILE A 191 -12.68 3.80 7.37
N ASP A 192 -12.40 5.08 7.03
CA ASP A 192 -11.18 5.83 7.38
C ASP A 192 -9.85 5.23 6.89
N SER A 193 -9.90 4.29 5.94
CA SER A 193 -8.71 3.92 5.19
C SER A 193 -8.57 4.81 3.96
N TYR A 194 -7.40 5.36 3.73
CA TYR A 194 -7.18 6.24 2.58
C TYR A 194 -5.73 6.25 2.09
N ARG A 195 -5.56 6.67 0.85
CA ARG A 195 -4.27 6.94 0.22
C ARG A 195 -4.42 8.12 -0.74
N ASP A 196 -3.86 9.25 -0.37
CA ASP A 196 -3.82 10.47 -1.18
C ASP A 196 -2.44 10.65 -1.78
N ASN A 197 -2.39 11.06 -3.04
CA ASN A 197 -1.12 11.36 -3.70
C ASN A 197 -1.17 12.72 -4.41
N VAL A 198 -0.07 13.45 -4.32
CA VAL A 198 0.19 14.68 -5.09
C VAL A 198 1.53 14.53 -5.76
N GLY A 199 1.61 14.82 -7.04
CA GLY A 199 2.84 14.71 -7.81
C GLY A 199 3.06 15.87 -8.77
N VAL A 200 4.34 16.18 -8.98
CA VAL A 200 4.82 17.14 -9.97
C VAL A 200 5.94 16.48 -10.75
N GLY A 201 5.88 16.56 -12.08
CA GLY A 201 6.91 16.06 -12.98
C GLY A 201 7.33 17.12 -14.00
N LEU A 202 8.62 17.23 -14.27
CA LEU A 202 9.17 18.08 -15.32
C LEU A 202 10.04 17.22 -16.22
N ASN A 203 9.75 17.23 -17.53
CA ASN A 203 10.54 16.54 -18.55
C ASN A 203 11.09 17.55 -19.53
N LEU A 204 12.37 17.40 -19.85
CA LEU A 204 13.10 18.18 -20.85
C LEU A 204 13.77 17.22 -21.82
N ASP A 205 13.58 17.43 -23.13
CA ASP A 205 14.22 16.68 -24.22
C ASP A 205 14.88 17.68 -25.15
N TYR A 206 16.22 17.70 -25.11
CA TYR A 206 17.04 18.48 -26.01
C TYR A 206 17.64 17.61 -27.10
N ARG A 207 17.49 18.02 -28.34
CA ARG A 207 18.04 17.35 -29.53
C ARG A 207 18.83 18.30 -30.39
N ASN A 208 20.11 18.01 -30.56
CA ASN A 208 20.94 18.75 -31.52
C ASN A 208 21.09 17.95 -32.81
N LYS A 209 20.29 18.32 -33.82
CA LYS A 209 20.27 17.67 -35.14
C LYS A 209 20.24 16.14 -35.01
N SER A 210 21.31 15.47 -35.49
CA SER A 210 21.36 14.00 -35.59
C SER A 210 22.39 13.35 -34.66
N TRP A 211 23.16 14.12 -33.90
CA TRP A 211 24.29 13.55 -33.17
C TRP A 211 24.14 13.55 -31.62
N LEU A 212 23.26 14.39 -31.05
CA LEU A 212 23.09 14.50 -29.60
C LEU A 212 21.62 14.58 -29.21
N GLN A 213 21.23 13.75 -28.25
CA GLN A 213 19.99 13.91 -27.51
C GLN A 213 20.30 13.88 -26.00
N VAL A 214 19.74 14.83 -25.27
CA VAL A 214 19.81 14.90 -23.80
C VAL A 214 18.39 14.96 -23.25
N MET A 215 18.07 14.06 -22.37
CA MET A 215 16.77 14.05 -21.69
C MET A 215 16.97 14.13 -20.18
N ASN A 216 16.15 14.92 -19.53
CA ASN A 216 16.08 14.97 -18.06
C ASN A 216 14.64 14.95 -17.61
N SER A 217 14.34 14.07 -16.66
CA SER A 217 13.03 13.95 -16.03
C SER A 217 13.19 14.04 -14.52
N ILE A 218 12.57 15.05 -13.92
CA ILE A 218 12.52 15.25 -12.47
C ILE A 218 11.08 15.03 -12.02
N SER A 219 10.86 14.23 -10.99
CA SER A 219 9.55 14.06 -10.39
C SER A 219 9.63 14.13 -8.87
N PHE A 220 8.66 14.78 -8.27
CA PHE A 220 8.45 14.83 -6.83
C PHE A 220 7.04 14.40 -6.51
N ASN A 221 6.89 13.42 -5.63
CA ASN A 221 5.60 12.88 -5.21
C ASN A 221 5.50 12.87 -3.68
N VAL A 222 4.33 13.20 -3.19
CA VAL A 222 3.95 13.08 -1.77
C VAL A 222 2.76 12.17 -1.68
N THR A 223 2.89 11.07 -0.95
CA THR A 223 1.80 10.16 -0.66
C THR A 223 1.49 10.20 0.83
N LYS A 224 0.22 10.31 1.18
CA LYS A 224 -0.28 10.13 2.54
C LYS A 224 -1.22 8.95 2.57
N SER A 225 -1.11 8.11 3.57
CA SER A 225 -2.00 6.95 3.73
C SER A 225 -2.25 6.64 5.20
N GLN A 226 -3.33 5.93 5.45
CA GLN A 226 -3.69 5.41 6.75
C GLN A 226 -4.47 4.11 6.58
N ASP A 227 -4.18 3.13 7.42
CA ASP A 227 -4.98 1.92 7.53
C ASP A 227 -6.27 2.23 8.29
N SER A 228 -7.33 1.47 8.01
CA SER A 228 -8.59 1.64 8.72
C SER A 228 -8.44 1.42 10.23
N PRO A 229 -8.97 2.31 11.09
CA PRO A 229 -9.01 2.10 12.52
C PRO A 229 -9.91 0.92 12.92
N TYR A 230 -10.78 0.46 12.02
CA TYR A 230 -11.59 -0.74 12.19
C TYR A 230 -10.77 -2.05 12.12
N GLY A 231 -9.47 -1.97 11.83
CA GLY A 231 -8.56 -3.10 11.80
C GLY A 231 -8.69 -3.97 10.55
N ASN A 232 -8.54 -5.28 10.68
CA ASN A 232 -8.58 -6.19 9.55
C ASN A 232 -9.99 -6.72 9.29
N PHE A 233 -10.41 -6.73 8.04
CA PHE A 233 -11.73 -7.22 7.61
C PHE A 233 -12.01 -8.67 8.03
N ASP A 234 -11.01 -9.55 8.01
CA ASP A 234 -11.14 -10.95 8.42
C ASP A 234 -11.55 -11.14 9.89
N THR A 235 -11.30 -10.15 10.73
CA THR A 235 -11.73 -10.15 12.13
C THR A 235 -13.24 -10.15 12.24
N TYR A 236 -13.92 -9.40 11.39
CA TYR A 236 -15.38 -9.30 11.37
C TYR A 236 -16.04 -10.58 10.91
N ALA A 237 -15.44 -11.31 9.96
CA ALA A 237 -15.94 -12.60 9.49
C ALA A 237 -15.96 -13.69 10.57
N LYS A 238 -15.19 -13.52 11.65
CA LYS A 238 -15.10 -14.46 12.77
C LYS A 238 -16.08 -14.16 13.91
N LEU A 239 -16.73 -12.99 13.87
CA LEU A 239 -17.69 -12.59 14.90
C LEU A 239 -19.03 -13.31 14.71
N GLN A 240 -19.74 -13.47 15.81
CA GLN A 240 -21.01 -14.20 15.80
C GLN A 240 -22.18 -13.26 15.49
N PRO A 241 -23.08 -13.63 14.57
CA PRO A 241 -24.20 -12.77 14.18
C PRO A 241 -25.21 -12.48 15.30
N TYR A 242 -25.21 -13.29 16.37
CA TYR A 242 -26.04 -13.09 17.57
C TYR A 242 -25.34 -12.23 18.65
N TRP A 243 -24.19 -11.62 18.37
CA TRP A 243 -23.55 -10.64 19.23
C TRP A 243 -23.94 -9.22 18.80
N ALA A 244 -24.55 -8.47 19.71
CA ALA A 244 -24.87 -7.08 19.48
C ALA A 244 -23.63 -6.20 19.74
N PRO A 245 -23.32 -5.23 18.88
CA PRO A 245 -22.26 -4.26 19.14
C PRO A 245 -22.66 -3.18 20.16
N TYR A 246 -23.97 -2.99 20.37
CA TYR A 246 -24.54 -1.97 21.25
C TYR A 246 -25.33 -2.60 22.39
N SER A 247 -25.39 -1.90 23.53
CA SER A 247 -26.29 -2.20 24.64
C SER A 247 -27.75 -1.93 24.27
N ASN A 248 -28.67 -2.30 25.15
CA ASN A 248 -30.10 -2.00 24.96
C ASN A 248 -30.38 -0.48 24.97
N ASP A 249 -29.53 0.31 25.60
CA ASP A 249 -29.64 1.77 25.68
C ASP A 249 -28.95 2.48 24.51
N GLY A 250 -28.43 1.71 23.54
CA GLY A 250 -27.74 2.22 22.35
C GLY A 250 -26.29 2.63 22.56
N GLU A 251 -25.71 2.32 23.74
CA GLU A 251 -24.29 2.57 24.00
C GLU A 251 -23.42 1.48 23.37
N LEU A 252 -22.32 1.88 22.77
CA LEU A 252 -21.35 0.96 22.16
C LEU A 252 -20.65 0.12 23.25
N LEU A 253 -20.75 -1.18 23.15
CA LEU A 253 -20.16 -2.10 24.12
C LEU A 253 -18.62 -2.15 23.96
N GLU A 254 -17.89 -2.13 25.05
CA GLU A 254 -16.43 -2.34 25.06
C GLU A 254 -16.06 -3.78 24.70
N THR A 255 -16.80 -4.74 25.24
CA THR A 255 -16.62 -6.18 25.02
C THR A 255 -17.92 -6.78 24.54
N LEU A 256 -17.83 -7.74 23.64
CA LEU A 256 -18.99 -8.49 23.14
C LEU A 256 -19.54 -9.45 24.21
N LYS A 257 -20.67 -10.08 23.94
CA LYS A 257 -21.44 -10.89 24.91
C LYS A 257 -20.64 -12.06 25.53
N ASP A 258 -19.57 -12.53 24.90
CA ASP A 258 -18.69 -13.55 25.46
C ASP A 258 -17.80 -13.04 26.63
N GLY A 259 -17.82 -11.75 26.91
CA GLY A 259 -17.04 -11.09 27.96
C GLY A 259 -15.53 -11.09 27.73
N LYS A 260 -15.06 -11.56 26.58
CA LYS A 260 -13.64 -11.72 26.22
C LYS A 260 -13.26 -10.99 24.95
N THR A 261 -14.10 -11.05 23.93
CA THR A 261 -13.83 -10.44 22.64
C THR A 261 -14.08 -8.93 22.71
N THR A 262 -13.03 -8.14 22.49
CA THR A 262 -13.18 -6.69 22.37
C THR A 262 -14.01 -6.38 21.14
N ASN A 263 -14.98 -5.50 21.30
CA ASN A 263 -15.79 -5.00 20.20
C ASN A 263 -14.90 -4.17 19.23
N PRO A 264 -14.72 -4.59 17.97
CA PRO A 264 -13.86 -3.84 17.05
C PRO A 264 -14.40 -2.44 16.74
N LEU A 265 -15.71 -2.23 16.79
CA LEU A 265 -16.32 -0.90 16.61
C LEU A 265 -15.96 0.04 17.77
N TYR A 266 -15.89 -0.47 19.00
CA TYR A 266 -15.50 0.33 20.16
C TYR A 266 -14.07 0.88 19.99
N ARG A 267 -13.14 0.05 19.48
CA ARG A 267 -11.78 0.50 19.18
C ARG A 267 -11.76 1.62 18.14
N ALA A 268 -12.54 1.45 17.07
CA ALA A 268 -12.55 2.41 15.98
C ALA A 268 -13.21 3.74 16.35
N GLU A 269 -14.34 3.70 17.08
CA GLU A 269 -15.20 4.86 17.26
C GLU A 269 -14.96 5.60 18.59
N LYS A 270 -14.54 4.88 19.64
CA LYS A 270 -14.37 5.46 21.00
C LYS A 270 -12.92 5.71 21.37
N LEU A 271 -11.98 5.01 20.73
CA LEU A 271 -10.57 5.16 21.01
C LEU A 271 -9.91 5.96 19.88
N GLY A 272 -8.90 6.75 20.25
CA GLY A 272 -8.12 7.54 19.28
C GLY A 272 -7.02 6.74 18.56
N SER A 273 -7.10 5.41 18.59
CA SER A 273 -6.11 4.53 17.98
C SER A 273 -6.10 4.65 16.45
N PHE A 274 -4.92 4.59 15.87
CA PHE A 274 -4.73 4.52 14.41
C PHE A 274 -3.51 3.66 14.06
N SER A 275 -3.53 3.06 12.89
CA SER A 275 -2.44 2.24 12.36
C SER A 275 -1.97 2.75 11.01
N GLY A 276 -0.68 2.58 10.73
CA GLY A 276 -0.12 2.80 9.40
C GLY A 276 -0.29 4.22 8.86
N ARG A 277 -0.49 5.25 9.72
CA ARG A 277 -0.53 6.64 9.24
C ARG A 277 0.84 7.02 8.72
N SER A 278 0.94 7.11 7.41
CA SER A 278 2.21 7.27 6.70
C SER A 278 2.22 8.51 5.81
N ARG A 279 3.41 9.10 5.68
CA ARG A 279 3.73 10.11 4.68
C ARG A 279 5.02 9.71 3.99
N LEU A 280 4.96 9.51 2.68
CA LEU A 280 6.09 9.21 1.81
C LEU A 280 6.35 10.41 0.91
N ASN A 281 7.59 10.90 0.89
CA ASN A 281 8.10 11.86 -0.08
C ASN A 281 9.10 11.14 -0.99
N ASP A 282 8.90 11.21 -2.28
CA ASP A 282 9.75 10.60 -3.32
C ASP A 282 10.22 11.67 -4.29
N LEU A 283 11.54 11.85 -4.39
CA LEU A 283 12.19 12.72 -5.37
C LEU A 283 13.05 11.87 -6.28
N THR A 284 12.72 11.85 -7.57
CA THR A 284 13.47 11.11 -8.60
C THR A 284 13.99 12.07 -9.66
N ASN A 285 15.27 11.94 -10.04
CA ASN A 285 15.86 12.57 -11.21
C ASN A 285 16.42 11.50 -12.14
N ASN A 286 15.97 11.48 -13.38
CA ASN A 286 16.43 10.60 -14.44
C ASN A 286 17.08 11.45 -15.55
N PHE A 287 18.36 11.23 -15.77
CA PHE A 287 19.13 11.87 -16.81
C PHE A 287 19.55 10.85 -17.87
N SER A 288 19.41 11.17 -19.13
CA SER A 288 19.84 10.32 -20.25
C SER A 288 20.51 11.16 -21.31
N ILE A 289 21.62 10.67 -21.84
CA ILE A 289 22.36 11.25 -22.97
C ILE A 289 22.58 10.19 -24.03
N ASN A 290 22.22 10.49 -25.28
CA ASN A 290 22.52 9.66 -26.44
C ASN A 290 23.43 10.46 -27.37
N ILE A 291 24.59 9.88 -27.70
CA ILE A 291 25.58 10.48 -28.61
C ILE A 291 25.75 9.56 -29.81
N TYR A 292 25.48 10.06 -31.01
CA TYR A 292 25.66 9.34 -32.27
C TYR A 292 26.94 9.84 -32.92
N PHE A 293 28.06 9.18 -32.64
CA PHE A 293 29.38 9.54 -33.22
C PHE A 293 29.41 9.34 -34.73
N THR A 294 28.79 8.25 -35.17
CA THR A 294 28.64 7.90 -36.61
C THR A 294 27.30 7.20 -36.80
N LYS A 295 26.95 6.91 -38.07
CA LYS A 295 25.76 6.11 -38.40
C LYS A 295 25.79 4.68 -37.77
N ASN A 296 26.99 4.20 -37.45
CA ASN A 296 27.22 2.83 -36.98
C ASN A 296 27.65 2.75 -35.52
N PHE A 297 28.04 3.87 -34.89
CA PHE A 297 28.59 3.89 -33.54
C PHE A 297 27.92 4.96 -32.69
N SER A 298 27.35 4.54 -31.56
CA SER A 298 26.66 5.43 -30.63
C SER A 298 26.95 5.05 -29.16
N PHE A 299 26.74 6.03 -28.30
CA PHE A 299 26.82 5.92 -26.85
C PHE A 299 25.51 6.32 -26.23
N LYS A 300 25.04 5.57 -25.25
CA LYS A 300 23.91 5.88 -24.37
C LYS A 300 24.37 5.88 -22.94
N GLY A 301 24.29 7.03 -22.28
CA GLY A 301 24.50 7.18 -20.85
C GLY A 301 23.18 7.46 -20.13
N GLN A 302 22.97 6.81 -18.99
CA GLN A 302 21.80 7.03 -18.15
C GLN A 302 22.23 7.13 -16.70
N LEU A 303 21.62 8.07 -15.94
CA LEU A 303 21.79 8.24 -14.50
C LEU A 303 20.42 8.44 -13.88
N SER A 304 20.06 7.58 -12.96
CA SER A 304 18.87 7.73 -12.12
C SER A 304 19.28 7.96 -10.67
N MET A 305 18.65 8.92 -10.02
CA MET A 305 18.82 9.21 -8.60
C MET A 305 17.44 9.29 -7.98
N THR A 306 17.18 8.49 -6.93
CA THR A 306 15.93 8.50 -6.19
C THR A 306 16.21 8.69 -4.72
N ARG A 307 15.54 9.65 -4.11
CA ARG A 307 15.53 9.86 -2.67
C ARG A 307 14.12 9.65 -2.15
N THR A 308 13.98 8.78 -1.15
CA THR A 308 12.72 8.51 -0.46
C THR A 308 12.85 8.86 1.02
N ASP A 309 11.90 9.63 1.54
CA ASP A 309 11.77 9.90 2.96
C ASP A 309 10.34 9.48 3.38
N SER A 310 10.23 8.47 4.24
CA SER A 310 8.95 7.96 4.75
C SER A 310 8.88 8.07 6.26
N GLU A 311 7.75 8.57 6.76
CA GLU A 311 7.41 8.54 8.17
C GLU A 311 6.11 7.75 8.35
N THR A 312 6.11 6.77 9.25
CA THR A 312 4.93 6.00 9.61
C THR A 312 4.70 6.06 11.10
N LYS A 313 3.46 6.27 11.50
CA LYS A 313 3.03 6.31 12.90
C LYS A 313 1.88 5.35 13.12
N SER A 314 1.92 4.65 14.28
CA SER A 314 0.81 3.85 14.78
C SER A 314 0.63 4.16 16.27
N PHE A 315 -0.61 4.31 16.68
CA PHE A 315 -0.96 4.67 18.04
C PHE A 315 -2.02 3.73 18.57
N SER A 316 -1.79 3.18 19.77
CA SER A 316 -2.78 2.42 20.54
C SER A 316 -3.16 3.21 21.78
N ASP A 317 -4.43 3.48 21.92
CA ASP A 317 -5.00 4.28 23.02
C ASP A 317 -4.77 3.59 24.38
N PRO A 318 -4.38 4.31 25.45
CA PRO A 318 -4.20 3.72 26.78
C PRO A 318 -5.47 3.11 27.39
N LYS A 319 -6.65 3.46 26.88
CA LYS A 319 -7.94 2.88 27.26
C LYS A 319 -8.28 1.61 26.50
N ASP A 320 -7.43 1.18 25.54
CA ASP A 320 -7.71 -0.04 24.81
C ASP A 320 -7.79 -1.24 25.76
N PRO A 321 -8.83 -2.09 25.64
CA PRO A 321 -9.01 -3.27 26.50
C PRO A 321 -7.81 -4.23 26.50
N SER A 322 -6.96 -4.20 25.48
CA SER A 322 -5.71 -5.00 25.45
C SER A 322 -4.73 -4.64 26.57
N PHE A 323 -4.83 -3.43 27.13
CA PHE A 323 -4.02 -2.99 28.27
C PHE A 323 -4.67 -3.30 29.64
N LYS A 324 -5.79 -4.02 29.66
CA LYS A 324 -6.46 -4.41 30.90
C LYS A 324 -5.54 -5.31 31.74
N GLY A 325 -5.23 -4.87 32.95
CA GLY A 325 -4.24 -5.56 33.80
C GLY A 325 -2.80 -5.04 33.71
N SER A 326 -2.46 -4.24 32.70
CA SER A 326 -1.15 -3.58 32.63
C SER A 326 -1.08 -2.38 33.59
N PRO A 327 0.10 -2.08 34.17
CA PRO A 327 0.31 -0.85 34.96
C PRO A 327 -0.01 0.38 34.12
N THR A 328 -0.59 1.41 34.72
CA THR A 328 -1.01 2.65 34.03
C THR A 328 0.14 3.29 33.25
N ARG A 329 1.37 3.25 33.77
CA ARG A 329 2.57 3.78 33.10
C ARG A 329 3.00 3.04 31.85
N GLU A 330 2.45 1.84 31.59
CA GLU A 330 2.77 1.00 30.42
C GLU A 330 1.63 0.98 29.39
N ARG A 331 0.48 1.60 29.74
CA ARG A 331 -0.70 1.63 28.87
C ARG A 331 -0.52 2.63 27.73
N GLY A 332 -1.02 2.26 26.57
CA GLY A 332 -0.89 3.06 25.36
C GLY A 332 0.51 2.98 24.75
N THR A 333 0.55 2.81 23.45
CA THR A 333 1.81 2.74 22.70
C THR A 333 1.77 3.69 21.51
N LEU A 334 2.89 4.36 21.25
CA LEU A 334 3.11 5.13 20.03
C LEU A 334 4.34 4.58 19.33
N THR A 335 4.14 3.98 18.16
CA THR A 335 5.23 3.52 17.31
C THR A 335 5.47 4.53 16.21
N THR A 336 6.71 4.96 16.04
CA THR A 336 7.14 5.83 14.95
C THR A 336 8.24 5.12 14.16
N SER A 337 8.11 5.08 12.84
CA SER A 337 9.16 4.61 11.93
C SER A 337 9.53 5.73 10.98
N SER A 338 10.81 5.94 10.79
CA SER A 338 11.36 6.85 9.79
C SER A 338 12.30 6.07 8.89
N ASP A 339 11.96 6.02 7.60
CA ASP A 339 12.72 5.33 6.57
C ASP A 339 13.28 6.36 5.59
N LYS A 340 14.60 6.40 5.45
CA LYS A 340 15.30 7.29 4.51
C LYS A 340 16.08 6.44 3.54
N GLY A 341 15.78 6.59 2.25
CA GLY A 341 16.44 5.86 1.18
C GLY A 341 17.09 6.81 0.18
N PHE A 342 18.25 6.41 -0.31
CA PHE A 342 18.88 7.04 -1.48
C PHE A 342 19.41 5.93 -2.38
N THR A 343 18.97 5.93 -3.63
CA THR A 343 19.42 4.97 -4.65
C THR A 343 19.89 5.73 -5.87
N TRP A 344 21.02 5.34 -6.40
CA TRP A 344 21.45 5.79 -7.72
C TRP A 344 21.80 4.60 -8.61
N ASN A 345 21.55 4.78 -9.89
CA ASN A 345 21.85 3.79 -10.92
C ASN A 345 22.45 4.50 -12.13
N THR A 346 23.57 4.01 -12.59
CA THR A 346 24.24 4.50 -13.81
C THR A 346 24.34 3.35 -14.82
N ASN A 347 23.95 3.64 -16.04
CA ASN A 347 24.05 2.71 -17.16
C ASN A 347 24.78 3.41 -18.32
N ALA A 348 25.92 2.87 -18.76
CA ALA A 348 26.71 3.38 -19.86
C ALA A 348 26.87 2.29 -20.93
N MET A 349 26.39 2.53 -22.13
CA MET A 349 26.31 1.54 -23.20
C MET A 349 26.88 2.10 -24.49
N PHE A 350 27.78 1.33 -25.13
CA PHE A 350 28.27 1.58 -26.49
C PHE A 350 27.61 0.58 -27.44
N TYR A 351 27.13 1.07 -28.56
CA TYR A 351 26.51 0.29 -29.62
C TYR A 351 27.28 0.46 -30.91
N PHE A 352 27.61 -0.66 -31.52
CA PHE A 352 28.18 -0.70 -32.86
C PHE A 352 27.32 -1.61 -33.75
N ASN A 353 26.79 -1.04 -34.84
CA ASN A 353 25.93 -1.75 -35.79
C ASN A 353 26.41 -1.48 -37.20
N LYS A 354 26.87 -2.51 -37.93
CA LYS A 354 27.37 -2.37 -39.30
C LYS A 354 26.92 -3.54 -40.17
N GLY A 355 26.32 -3.21 -41.29
CA GLY A 355 26.09 -4.14 -42.39
C GLY A 355 27.29 -4.16 -43.33
N ILE A 356 27.79 -5.34 -43.67
CA ILE A 356 28.85 -5.58 -44.67
C ILE A 356 28.33 -6.68 -45.58
N ASP A 357 27.95 -6.34 -46.80
CA ASP A 357 27.34 -7.27 -47.75
C ASP A 357 26.12 -8.02 -47.18
N LYS A 358 26.29 -9.33 -46.99
CA LYS A 358 25.27 -10.24 -46.41
C LYS A 358 25.41 -10.41 -44.88
N HIS A 359 26.37 -9.76 -44.25
CA HIS A 359 26.67 -9.91 -42.84
C HIS A 359 26.25 -8.67 -42.05
N PHE A 360 25.64 -8.87 -40.90
CA PHE A 360 25.32 -7.83 -39.93
C PHE A 360 26.13 -8.06 -38.67
N ILE A 361 26.92 -7.08 -38.29
CA ILE A 361 27.70 -7.08 -37.04
C ILE A 361 26.99 -6.15 -36.06
N ASN A 362 26.50 -6.71 -34.95
CA ASN A 362 25.96 -5.97 -33.82
C ASN A 362 26.83 -6.25 -32.61
N ALA A 363 27.45 -5.23 -32.05
CA ALA A 363 28.23 -5.34 -30.84
C ALA A 363 27.73 -4.31 -29.82
N THR A 364 27.57 -4.76 -28.56
CA THR A 364 27.20 -3.91 -27.46
C THR A 364 28.16 -4.15 -26.32
N ALA A 365 28.70 -3.06 -25.78
CA ALA A 365 29.51 -3.09 -24.56
C ALA A 365 28.91 -2.10 -23.55
N GLY A 366 28.76 -2.52 -22.31
CA GLY A 366 28.12 -1.68 -21.32
C GLY A 366 28.61 -1.93 -19.90
N LEU A 367 28.37 -0.92 -19.06
CA LEU A 367 28.57 -0.96 -17.63
C LEU A 367 27.29 -0.49 -16.95
N ASN A 368 26.81 -1.25 -15.97
CA ASN A 368 25.75 -0.85 -15.08
C ASN A 368 26.28 -0.86 -13.65
N VAL A 369 26.07 0.22 -12.92
CA VAL A 369 26.43 0.35 -11.50
C VAL A 369 25.21 0.86 -10.76
N GLN A 370 24.85 0.18 -9.68
CA GLN A 370 23.75 0.58 -8.81
C GLN A 370 24.21 0.52 -7.37
N GLU A 371 23.86 1.55 -6.61
CA GLU A 371 24.02 1.58 -5.17
C GLU A 371 22.72 2.04 -4.54
N SER A 372 22.35 1.37 -3.45
CA SER A 372 21.18 1.72 -2.63
C SER A 372 21.61 1.80 -1.18
N HIS A 373 21.30 2.92 -0.56
CA HIS A 373 21.52 3.17 0.85
C HIS A 373 20.18 3.44 1.51
N SER A 374 19.86 2.68 2.57
CA SER A 374 18.65 2.89 3.34
C SER A 374 18.94 2.89 4.83
N LYS A 375 18.22 3.75 5.55
CA LYS A 375 18.27 3.83 7.01
C LYS A 375 16.86 3.84 7.54
N THR A 376 16.52 2.78 8.30
CA THR A 376 15.26 2.68 9.03
C THR A 376 15.51 2.90 10.51
N THR A 377 14.70 3.75 11.12
CA THR A 377 14.68 3.98 12.56
C THR A 377 13.26 3.78 13.04
N ALA A 378 13.02 2.73 13.82
CA ALA A 378 11.73 2.46 14.44
C ALA A 378 11.85 2.59 15.96
N ILE A 379 10.95 3.35 16.56
CA ILE A 379 10.92 3.63 17.99
C ILE A 379 9.52 3.37 18.52
N GLU A 380 9.42 2.58 19.57
CA GLU A 380 8.19 2.37 20.33
C GLU A 380 8.27 3.12 21.65
N TYR A 381 7.30 3.97 21.87
CA TYR A 381 7.09 4.71 23.11
C TYR A 381 5.93 4.10 23.86
N ARG A 382 6.07 3.90 25.18
CA ARG A 382 5.04 3.31 26.04
C ARG A 382 4.57 4.29 27.11
N GLY A 383 3.39 4.03 27.66
CA GLY A 383 2.83 4.83 28.72
C GLY A 383 2.31 6.18 28.23
N VAL A 384 1.54 6.17 27.15
CA VAL A 384 0.84 7.37 26.69
C VAL A 384 -0.22 7.75 27.72
N GLN A 385 -0.19 8.98 28.22
CA GLN A 385 -1.04 9.39 29.34
C GLN A 385 -2.49 9.72 28.93
N LEU A 386 -2.69 10.26 27.75
CA LEU A 386 -3.99 10.72 27.26
C LEU A 386 -4.21 10.33 25.80
N SER A 387 -5.43 9.94 25.48
CA SER A 387 -5.86 9.46 24.15
C SER A 387 -5.61 10.43 23.01
N ASN A 388 -5.61 11.73 23.25
CA ASN A 388 -5.41 12.77 22.24
C ASN A 388 -3.97 13.33 22.18
N LEU A 389 -3.06 12.86 23.05
CA LEU A 389 -1.67 13.29 23.13
C LEU A 389 -0.72 12.22 22.53
N ASN A 390 -0.83 12.00 21.23
CA ASN A 390 -0.04 11.01 20.49
C ASN A 390 1.33 11.56 20.01
N SER A 391 2.07 12.17 20.94
CA SER A 391 3.43 12.66 20.71
C SER A 391 4.42 12.01 21.68
N PRO A 392 5.66 11.75 21.25
CA PRO A 392 6.72 11.21 22.12
C PRO A 392 6.91 11.96 23.45
N SER A 393 6.65 13.26 23.44
CA SER A 393 6.79 14.11 24.64
C SER A 393 5.79 13.80 25.77
N TYR A 394 4.73 13.04 25.47
CA TYR A 394 3.66 12.69 26.43
C TYR A 394 3.66 11.20 26.80
N THR A 395 4.79 10.53 26.63
CA THR A 395 4.96 9.13 27.02
C THR A 395 5.76 9.01 28.32
N ALA A 396 5.39 8.06 29.17
CA ALA A 396 6.05 7.84 30.46
C ALA A 396 7.45 7.24 30.31
N GLU A 397 7.64 6.42 29.27
CA GLU A 397 8.91 5.78 28.96
C GLU A 397 9.41 6.29 27.60
N GLN A 398 10.56 6.96 27.62
CA GLN A 398 11.28 7.29 26.40
C GLN A 398 12.35 6.22 26.17
N PRO A 399 12.50 5.70 24.92
CA PRO A 399 13.58 4.80 24.59
C PRO A 399 14.92 5.50 24.83
N ARG A 400 15.82 4.81 25.45
CA ARG A 400 17.20 5.28 25.72
C ARG A 400 18.09 5.08 24.49
#